data_30fd418d49715d57019deb412e8a0e8b
#
_entry.id   30fd418d49715d57019deb412e8a0e8b
#
_cell.length_a   1.000
_cell.length_b   1.000
_cell.length_c   1.000
_cell.angle_alpha   90.00
_cell.angle_beta   90.00
_cell.angle_gamma   90.00
#
_symmetry.space_group_name_H-M   'P 1'
#
loop_
_entity.id
_entity.type
_entity.pdbx_description
1 polymer ?
#
loop_
_entity_poly.entity_id
_entity_poly.type
_entity_poly.pdbx_seq_one_letter_code
_entity_poly.pdbx_strand_id
1 'polypeptide(L)'
;VRSHRTLYPPHRRERARQETTGGKKSFFCAQSLAVCTSELHANPKVFRIFAAKYQTPTLRMATNRKIQTALVSVYHKDGLEPLLRALHRHGVQFLSTGGTHDFICSLGLPCERVEDLTGYPSILGGRVKTLHPKVFGGILGRRDLADDVQQMAQYEIGNIDLVIVDLYPFEDTVASGASAADIIEKIDIGGISLIRAAAKNFNDVVIVSSKSDYAPLLEIVEARGAETTLDERRGFATRAFATSSHYDTAIHDWFEKA
;
A
#
# COMPACT_ATOMS: atom_id res chain seq x y z
N VAL A 1 -0.60 49.24 4.19
CA VAL A 1 0.33 49.40 3.06
C VAL A 1 1.69 48.82 3.45
N ARG A 2 2.01 47.59 3.16
CA ARG A 2 3.38 47.06 2.95
C ARG A 2 3.25 45.71 2.22
N SER A 3 3.73 45.70 0.99
CA SER A 3 3.84 44.57 0.10
C SER A 3 4.96 43.63 0.53
N HIS A 4 4.70 42.34 0.67
CA HIS A 4 5.74 41.29 0.73
C HIS A 4 5.86 40.62 -0.63
N ARG A 5 7.02 40.84 -1.26
CA ARG A 5 7.46 40.21 -2.52
C ARG A 5 7.80 38.74 -2.27
N THR A 6 7.22 37.92 -3.07
CA THR A 6 7.59 36.51 -3.31
C THR A 6 8.96 36.41 -3.99
N LEU A 7 9.85 35.62 -3.41
CA LEU A 7 11.13 35.22 -4.00
C LEU A 7 11.03 33.78 -4.55
N TYR A 8 10.91 33.65 -5.86
CA TYR A 8 11.26 32.45 -6.60
C TYR A 8 12.14 32.86 -7.79
N PRO A 9 13.31 32.21 -8.01
CA PRO A 9 14.14 32.49 -9.16
C PRO A 9 13.61 31.79 -10.42
N PRO A 10 13.83 32.33 -11.64
CA PRO A 10 13.33 31.78 -12.88
C PRO A 10 14.20 30.62 -13.37
N HIS A 11 13.54 29.52 -13.78
CA HIS A 11 14.15 28.41 -14.49
C HIS A 11 14.64 28.83 -15.88
N ARG A 12 15.95 28.74 -16.10
CA ARG A 12 16.62 28.90 -17.39
C ARG A 12 16.32 27.67 -18.26
N ARG A 13 15.61 27.86 -19.35
CA ARG A 13 15.46 26.86 -20.44
C ARG A 13 16.70 26.93 -21.32
N GLU A 14 17.54 25.91 -21.27
CA GLU A 14 18.53 25.66 -22.32
C GLU A 14 17.90 24.80 -23.42
N ARG A 15 17.87 25.34 -24.65
CA ARG A 15 17.50 24.60 -25.85
C ARG A 15 18.73 23.82 -26.32
N ALA A 16 18.68 22.49 -26.25
CA ALA A 16 19.62 21.64 -26.98
C ALA A 16 19.18 21.53 -28.48
N ARG A 17 20.05 21.90 -29.39
CA ARG A 17 19.92 21.66 -30.83
C ARG A 17 20.13 20.16 -31.10
N GLN A 18 19.20 19.57 -31.85
CA GLN A 18 19.39 18.26 -32.45
C GLN A 18 20.32 18.41 -33.68
N GLU A 19 21.47 17.72 -33.62
CA GLU A 19 22.22 17.37 -34.81
C GLU A 19 22.07 15.87 -35.08
N THR A 20 21.54 15.58 -36.24
CA THR A 20 21.41 14.25 -36.80
C THR A 20 22.72 13.84 -37.47
N THR A 21 23.36 12.76 -36.99
CA THR A 21 24.24 11.95 -37.82
C THR A 21 24.04 10.47 -37.50
N GLY A 22 23.72 9.73 -38.55
CA GLY A 22 23.44 8.32 -38.54
C GLY A 22 24.68 7.44 -38.43
N GLY A 23 24.46 6.24 -37.93
CA GLY A 23 25.27 5.05 -38.20
C GLY A 23 26.52 4.90 -37.37
N LYS A 24 26.43 4.07 -36.32
CA LYS A 24 27.43 3.15 -35.73
C LYS A 24 27.13 2.89 -34.24
N LYS A 25 26.14 2.06 -33.99
CA LYS A 25 25.90 1.51 -32.63
C LYS A 25 25.73 -0.01 -32.74
N SER A 26 26.81 -0.75 -32.80
CA SER A 26 26.79 -2.18 -32.43
C SER A 26 28.17 -2.82 -32.16
N PHE A 27 29.28 -2.07 -32.19
CA PHE A 27 30.62 -2.65 -32.01
C PHE A 27 31.31 -2.31 -30.68
N PHE A 28 30.75 -1.44 -29.84
CA PHE A 28 31.43 -0.96 -28.62
C PHE A 28 31.07 -1.77 -27.36
N CYS A 29 30.10 -2.68 -27.41
CA CYS A 29 29.67 -3.41 -26.20
C CYS A 29 30.49 -4.66 -25.89
N ALA A 30 31.10 -5.29 -26.92
CA ALA A 30 31.83 -6.55 -26.71
C ALA A 30 33.30 -6.35 -26.25
N GLN A 31 33.93 -5.24 -26.62
CA GLN A 31 35.33 -4.98 -26.18
C GLN A 31 35.43 -4.41 -24.76
N SER A 32 34.39 -3.73 -24.26
CA SER A 32 34.40 -3.21 -22.87
C SER A 32 34.21 -4.29 -21.82
N LEU A 33 33.59 -5.43 -22.15
CA LEU A 33 33.45 -6.57 -21.19
C LEU A 33 34.74 -7.36 -21.05
N ALA A 34 35.55 -7.47 -22.11
CA ALA A 34 36.78 -8.27 -22.08
C ALA A 34 37.91 -7.59 -21.29
N VAL A 35 37.96 -6.26 -21.25
CA VAL A 35 38.95 -5.50 -20.46
C VAL A 35 38.59 -5.51 -18.96
N CYS A 36 37.31 -5.57 -18.63
CA CYS A 36 36.85 -5.55 -17.23
C CYS A 36 37.12 -6.90 -16.51
N THR A 37 37.18 -8.02 -17.24
CA THR A 37 37.41 -9.34 -16.64
C THR A 37 38.88 -9.63 -16.31
N SER A 38 39.86 -8.99 -17.00
CA SER A 38 41.29 -9.18 -16.72
C SER A 38 41.80 -8.40 -15.50
N GLU A 39 41.20 -7.24 -15.22
CA GLU A 39 41.57 -6.45 -14.01
C GLU A 39 40.89 -6.96 -12.73
N LEU A 40 39.73 -7.65 -12.85
CA LEU A 40 39.03 -8.21 -11.70
C LEU A 40 39.76 -9.39 -11.02
N HIS A 41 40.68 -10.07 -11.73
CA HIS A 41 41.49 -11.18 -11.18
C HIS A 41 42.75 -10.71 -10.47
N ALA A 42 43.14 -9.45 -10.65
CA ALA A 42 44.43 -8.94 -10.14
C ALA A 42 44.31 -8.24 -8.77
N ASN A 43 43.12 -7.90 -8.28
CA ASN A 43 42.98 -7.19 -7.01
C ASN A 43 41.80 -7.62 -6.16
N PRO A 44 42.00 -8.46 -5.13
CA PRO A 44 40.94 -8.97 -4.25
C PRO A 44 40.14 -7.88 -3.52
N LYS A 45 40.72 -6.68 -3.33
CA LYS A 45 39.99 -5.56 -2.71
C LYS A 45 38.95 -4.93 -3.68
N VAL A 46 39.32 -4.82 -4.95
CA VAL A 46 38.41 -4.29 -6.00
C VAL A 46 37.27 -5.29 -6.23
N PHE A 47 37.54 -6.59 -6.22
CA PHE A 47 36.49 -7.62 -6.30
C PHE A 47 35.51 -7.56 -5.12
N ARG A 48 35.99 -7.34 -3.90
CA ARG A 48 35.11 -7.17 -2.72
C ARG A 48 34.25 -5.91 -2.80
N ILE A 49 34.76 -4.80 -3.31
CA ILE A 49 34.00 -3.56 -3.48
C ILE A 49 32.96 -3.73 -4.60
N PHE A 50 33.30 -4.41 -5.68
CA PHE A 50 32.38 -4.73 -6.78
C PHE A 50 31.30 -5.71 -6.33
N ALA A 51 31.68 -6.78 -5.64
CA ALA A 51 30.73 -7.76 -5.10
C ALA A 51 29.76 -7.16 -4.06
N ALA A 52 30.22 -6.18 -3.27
CA ALA A 52 29.35 -5.45 -2.34
C ALA A 52 28.41 -4.46 -3.05
N LYS A 53 28.84 -3.91 -4.21
CA LYS A 53 28.05 -2.92 -4.97
C LYS A 53 27.08 -3.55 -5.98
N TYR A 54 27.35 -4.78 -6.40
CA TYR A 54 26.53 -5.59 -7.30
C TYR A 54 26.13 -6.91 -6.64
N GLN A 55 25.75 -6.87 -5.35
CA GLN A 55 24.92 -7.92 -4.81
C GLN A 55 23.68 -7.96 -5.68
N THR A 56 23.64 -8.91 -6.61
CA THR A 56 22.38 -9.33 -7.25
C THR A 56 21.37 -9.44 -6.12
N PRO A 57 20.20 -8.79 -6.23
CA PRO A 57 19.16 -9.03 -5.25
C PRO A 57 19.01 -10.54 -5.17
N THR A 58 19.43 -11.11 -4.06
CA THR A 58 19.21 -12.53 -3.75
C THR A 58 17.76 -12.76 -4.07
N LEU A 59 17.46 -13.71 -4.96
CA LEU A 59 16.09 -14.08 -5.28
C LEU A 59 15.42 -14.30 -3.93
N ARG A 60 14.60 -13.34 -3.51
CA ARG A 60 13.99 -13.34 -2.19
C ARG A 60 13.16 -14.60 -2.13
N MET A 61 13.59 -15.60 -1.35
CA MET A 61 12.83 -16.82 -1.16
C MET A 61 11.41 -16.39 -0.84
N ALA A 62 10.44 -16.85 -1.59
CA ALA A 62 9.04 -16.53 -1.39
C ALA A 62 8.64 -16.97 0.03
N THR A 63 8.70 -16.03 0.98
CA THR A 63 8.40 -16.34 2.36
C THR A 63 6.89 -16.24 2.57
N ASN A 64 6.32 -17.28 3.12
CA ASN A 64 4.96 -17.22 3.66
C ASN A 64 4.92 -16.17 4.77
N ARG A 65 3.79 -15.49 4.88
CA ARG A 65 3.54 -14.51 5.96
C ARG A 65 2.28 -14.88 6.71
N LYS A 66 2.39 -14.91 8.03
CA LYS A 66 1.25 -15.11 8.91
C LYS A 66 0.58 -13.78 9.23
N ILE A 67 -0.72 -13.72 9.10
CA ILE A 67 -1.54 -12.58 9.51
C ILE A 67 -1.67 -12.64 11.03
N GLN A 68 -1.22 -11.60 11.72
CA GLN A 68 -1.33 -11.43 13.18
C GLN A 68 -2.21 -10.24 13.53
N THR A 69 -2.15 -9.15 12.75
CA THR A 69 -2.94 -7.94 12.95
C THR A 69 -3.66 -7.57 11.66
N ALA A 70 -4.96 -7.34 11.76
CA ALA A 70 -5.82 -6.92 10.66
C ALA A 70 -6.44 -5.56 10.93
N LEU A 71 -6.20 -4.60 10.04
CA LEU A 71 -6.94 -3.34 9.99
C LEU A 71 -8.19 -3.55 9.13
N VAL A 72 -9.36 -3.34 9.72
CA VAL A 72 -10.66 -3.51 9.06
C VAL A 72 -11.40 -2.18 9.05
N SER A 73 -11.71 -1.65 7.89
CA SER A 73 -12.44 -0.39 7.73
C SER A 73 -13.34 -0.48 6.50
N VAL A 74 -14.58 -0.92 6.68
CA VAL A 74 -15.51 -1.16 5.59
C VAL A 74 -16.81 -0.37 5.75
N TYR A 75 -17.36 0.09 4.63
CA TYR A 75 -18.68 0.70 4.57
C TYR A 75 -19.77 -0.37 4.68
N HIS A 76 -19.67 -1.45 3.88
CA HIS A 76 -20.61 -2.57 3.88
C HIS A 76 -20.10 -3.71 4.76
N LYS A 77 -20.96 -4.27 5.63
CA LYS A 77 -20.61 -5.35 6.57
C LYS A 77 -21.07 -6.72 6.10
N ASP A 78 -21.85 -6.77 5.00
CA ASP A 78 -22.45 -8.02 4.48
C ASP A 78 -21.35 -9.01 4.08
N GLY A 79 -21.47 -10.24 4.56
CA GLY A 79 -20.53 -11.33 4.26
C GLY A 79 -19.17 -11.24 4.97
N LEU A 80 -18.93 -10.22 5.81
CA LEU A 80 -17.65 -10.06 6.51
C LEU A 80 -17.51 -10.96 7.74
N GLU A 81 -18.60 -11.26 8.46
CA GLU A 81 -18.58 -12.02 9.72
C GLU A 81 -17.87 -13.38 9.63
N PRO A 82 -18.11 -14.25 8.63
CA PRO A 82 -17.42 -15.55 8.56
C PRO A 82 -15.90 -15.40 8.49
N LEU A 83 -15.39 -14.42 7.73
CA LEU A 83 -13.96 -14.13 7.61
C LEU A 83 -13.38 -13.63 8.94
N LEU A 84 -14.06 -12.70 9.64
CA LEU A 84 -13.62 -12.21 10.94
C LEU A 84 -13.55 -13.33 11.97
N ARG A 85 -14.56 -14.20 12.05
CA ARG A 85 -14.56 -15.35 12.96
C ARG A 85 -13.42 -16.34 12.64
N ALA A 86 -13.16 -16.59 11.36
CA ALA A 86 -12.04 -17.44 10.96
C ALA A 86 -10.69 -16.84 11.37
N LEU A 87 -10.47 -15.57 11.06
CA LEU A 87 -9.25 -14.84 11.47
C LEU A 87 -9.05 -14.86 13.00
N HIS A 88 -10.12 -14.60 13.75
CA HIS A 88 -10.08 -14.62 15.21
C HIS A 88 -9.70 -16.00 15.78
N ARG A 89 -10.27 -17.11 15.23
CA ARG A 89 -9.90 -18.49 15.63
C ARG A 89 -8.41 -18.76 15.46
N HIS A 90 -7.75 -18.09 14.52
CA HIS A 90 -6.30 -18.20 14.27
C HIS A 90 -5.47 -17.15 15.02
N GLY A 91 -6.10 -16.42 15.97
CA GLY A 91 -5.42 -15.48 16.86
C GLY A 91 -5.12 -14.12 16.24
N VAL A 92 -5.78 -13.75 15.12
CA VAL A 92 -5.61 -12.44 14.51
C VAL A 92 -6.28 -11.36 15.37
N GLN A 93 -5.53 -10.31 15.67
CA GLN A 93 -6.01 -9.13 16.38
C GLN A 93 -6.65 -8.14 15.39
N PHE A 94 -7.74 -7.49 15.80
CA PHE A 94 -8.44 -6.53 14.98
C PHE A 94 -8.17 -5.11 15.43
N LEU A 95 -7.93 -4.25 14.45
CA LEU A 95 -7.82 -2.80 14.56
C LEU A 95 -8.87 -2.19 13.64
N SER A 96 -9.69 -1.26 14.13
CA SER A 96 -10.78 -0.71 13.33
C SER A 96 -11.18 0.70 13.74
N THR A 97 -12.06 1.31 12.96
CA THR A 97 -12.60 2.65 13.22
C THR A 97 -14.12 2.67 13.16
N GLY A 98 -14.74 3.58 13.92
CA GLY A 98 -16.16 3.93 13.82
C GLY A 98 -17.10 2.71 13.77
N GLY A 99 -18.06 2.74 12.85
CA GLY A 99 -19.09 1.71 12.76
C GLY A 99 -18.59 0.30 12.41
N THR A 100 -17.37 0.15 11.86
CA THR A 100 -16.78 -1.18 11.65
C THR A 100 -16.26 -1.75 12.96
N HIS A 101 -15.67 -0.93 13.82
CA HIS A 101 -15.29 -1.33 15.18
C HIS A 101 -16.52 -1.82 15.95
N ASP A 102 -17.59 -1.03 15.96
CA ASP A 102 -18.82 -1.37 16.69
C ASP A 102 -19.45 -2.67 16.17
N PHE A 103 -19.40 -2.90 14.85
CA PHE A 103 -19.84 -4.16 14.24
C PHE A 103 -19.01 -5.35 14.72
N ILE A 104 -17.67 -5.25 14.72
CA ILE A 104 -16.77 -6.33 15.17
C ILE A 104 -17.06 -6.66 16.66
N CYS A 105 -17.17 -5.63 17.50
CA CYS A 105 -17.51 -5.80 18.90
C CYS A 105 -18.90 -6.43 19.12
N SER A 106 -19.89 -6.09 18.27
CA SER A 106 -21.23 -6.70 18.35
C SER A 106 -21.25 -8.20 18.06
N LEU A 107 -20.24 -8.71 17.32
CA LEU A 107 -20.03 -10.14 17.09
C LEU A 107 -19.37 -10.86 18.28
N GLY A 108 -19.05 -10.13 19.36
CA GLY A 108 -18.31 -10.64 20.54
C GLY A 108 -16.81 -10.81 20.28
N LEU A 109 -16.27 -10.17 19.24
CA LEU A 109 -14.86 -10.23 18.90
C LEU A 109 -14.11 -9.01 19.46
N PRO A 110 -12.93 -9.19 20.09
CA PRO A 110 -12.12 -8.07 20.58
C PRO A 110 -11.60 -7.25 19.40
N CYS A 111 -11.66 -5.93 19.53
CA CYS A 111 -11.21 -5.01 18.49
C CYS A 111 -10.66 -3.74 19.13
N GLU A 112 -9.46 -3.34 18.78
CA GLU A 112 -8.83 -2.08 19.19
C GLU A 112 -9.29 -0.94 18.28
N ARG A 113 -9.43 0.26 18.84
CA ARG A 113 -9.71 1.45 18.02
C ARG A 113 -8.41 2.02 17.44
N VAL A 114 -8.46 2.48 16.21
CA VAL A 114 -7.33 3.21 15.58
C VAL A 114 -6.97 4.46 16.39
N GLU A 115 -7.96 5.12 16.98
CA GLU A 115 -7.78 6.28 17.83
C GLU A 115 -6.93 5.95 19.07
N ASP A 116 -7.09 4.76 19.65
CA ASP A 116 -6.29 4.31 20.81
C ASP A 116 -4.85 4.00 20.39
N LEU A 117 -4.65 3.32 19.24
CA LEU A 117 -3.33 3.06 18.66
C LEU A 117 -2.57 4.34 18.35
N THR A 118 -3.26 5.33 17.77
CA THR A 118 -2.62 6.56 17.31
C THR A 118 -2.47 7.61 18.39
N GLY A 119 -3.28 7.53 19.44
CA GLY A 119 -3.45 8.58 20.44
C GLY A 119 -4.07 9.86 19.86
N TYR A 120 -4.71 9.78 18.68
CA TYR A 120 -5.26 10.92 17.97
C TYR A 120 -6.75 10.72 17.68
N PRO A 121 -7.61 11.69 18.01
CA PRO A 121 -9.05 11.57 17.79
C PRO A 121 -9.40 11.61 16.30
N SER A 122 -10.55 11.02 15.96
CA SER A 122 -11.16 11.20 14.65
C SER A 122 -11.66 12.65 14.53
N ILE A 123 -11.09 13.42 13.60
CA ILE A 123 -11.41 14.85 13.41
C ILE A 123 -12.00 15.13 12.03
N LEU A 124 -12.49 16.36 11.83
CA LEU A 124 -13.06 16.85 10.58
C LEU A 124 -14.19 15.92 10.06
N GLY A 125 -15.09 15.52 10.96
CA GLY A 125 -16.20 14.63 10.61
C GLY A 125 -15.76 13.20 10.22
N GLY A 126 -14.55 12.78 10.64
CA GLY A 126 -14.01 11.46 10.33
C GLY A 126 -13.17 11.39 9.05
N ARG A 127 -12.96 12.53 8.37
CA ARG A 127 -12.12 12.58 7.16
C ARG A 127 -10.65 12.28 7.44
N VAL A 128 -10.19 12.52 8.70
CA VAL A 128 -8.82 12.25 9.14
C VAL A 128 -8.88 11.38 10.39
N LYS A 129 -8.69 10.08 10.23
CA LYS A 129 -8.67 9.09 11.32
C LYS A 129 -7.61 8.00 11.11
N THR A 130 -7.45 7.50 9.90
CA THR A 130 -6.46 6.49 9.55
C THR A 130 -5.20 7.06 8.91
N LEU A 131 -5.21 8.33 8.48
CA LEU A 131 -4.07 9.01 7.86
C LEU A 131 -3.02 9.41 8.92
N HIS A 132 -2.38 8.41 9.52
CA HIS A 132 -1.46 8.59 10.62
C HIS A 132 -0.19 7.75 10.43
N PRO A 133 1.01 8.24 10.81
CA PRO A 133 2.27 7.50 10.65
C PRO A 133 2.27 6.11 11.29
N LYS A 134 1.64 5.91 12.45
CA LYS A 134 1.53 4.58 13.08
C LYS A 134 0.74 3.58 12.23
N VAL A 135 -0.32 4.03 11.55
CA VAL A 135 -1.12 3.17 10.66
C VAL A 135 -0.35 2.89 9.37
N PHE A 136 0.09 3.94 8.67
CA PHE A 136 0.78 3.77 7.39
C PHE A 136 2.16 3.15 7.54
N GLY A 137 2.88 3.41 8.63
CA GLY A 137 4.13 2.75 8.96
C GLY A 137 3.94 1.25 9.20
N GLY A 138 2.88 0.85 9.92
CA GLY A 138 2.53 -0.56 10.15
C GLY A 138 2.22 -1.32 8.85
N ILE A 139 1.65 -0.63 7.84
CA ILE A 139 1.35 -1.20 6.52
C ILE A 139 2.60 -1.18 5.61
N LEU A 140 3.35 -0.07 5.57
CA LEU A 140 4.42 0.16 4.59
C LEU A 140 5.80 -0.32 5.04
N GLY A 141 6.00 -0.59 6.33
CA GLY A 141 7.28 -1.06 6.88
C GLY A 141 7.74 -2.35 6.23
N ARG A 142 8.98 -2.35 5.70
CA ARG A 142 9.59 -3.51 5.05
C ARG A 142 10.25 -4.37 6.12
N ARG A 143 9.68 -5.52 6.40
CA ARG A 143 10.00 -6.35 7.58
C ARG A 143 11.35 -7.04 7.54
N ASP A 144 12.00 -7.07 6.40
CA ASP A 144 13.35 -7.64 6.20
C ASP A 144 14.43 -6.58 6.00
N LEU A 145 14.08 -5.28 6.12
CA LEU A 145 15.05 -4.19 6.15
C LEU A 145 15.30 -3.75 7.60
N ALA A 146 16.55 -3.91 8.05
CA ALA A 146 16.95 -3.58 9.42
C ALA A 146 16.63 -2.13 9.80
N ASP A 147 16.84 -1.18 8.87
CA ASP A 147 16.58 0.24 9.11
C ASP A 147 15.08 0.52 9.32
N ASP A 148 14.18 -0.13 8.55
CA ASP A 148 12.75 0.01 8.73
C ASP A 148 12.31 -0.59 10.07
N VAL A 149 12.79 -1.79 10.41
CA VAL A 149 12.50 -2.46 11.68
C VAL A 149 12.96 -1.62 12.87
N GLN A 150 14.15 -1.02 12.79
CA GLN A 150 14.66 -0.12 13.84
C GLN A 150 13.78 1.12 14.02
N GLN A 151 13.37 1.77 12.91
CA GLN A 151 12.50 2.94 12.97
C GLN A 151 11.11 2.58 13.49
N MET A 152 10.54 1.44 13.07
CA MET A 152 9.26 0.98 13.59
C MET A 152 9.32 0.77 15.11
N ALA A 153 10.39 0.15 15.62
CA ALA A 153 10.59 0.00 17.06
C ALA A 153 10.76 1.34 17.78
N GLN A 154 11.55 2.27 17.20
CA GLN A 154 11.79 3.60 17.77
C GLN A 154 10.50 4.43 17.90
N TYR A 155 9.59 4.32 16.95
CA TYR A 155 8.34 5.09 16.91
C TYR A 155 7.11 4.29 17.37
N GLU A 156 7.32 3.12 17.99
CA GLU A 156 6.25 2.24 18.50
C GLU A 156 5.21 1.90 17.42
N ILE A 157 5.69 1.54 16.24
CA ILE A 157 4.85 1.16 15.11
C ILE A 157 4.73 -0.36 15.05
N GLY A 158 3.54 -0.89 15.33
CA GLY A 158 3.22 -2.31 15.17
C GLY A 158 3.01 -2.70 13.72
N ASN A 159 3.22 -3.98 13.38
CA ASN A 159 2.90 -4.49 12.05
C ASN A 159 1.39 -4.57 11.83
N ILE A 160 0.94 -4.23 10.63
CA ILE A 160 -0.39 -4.51 10.10
C ILE A 160 -0.21 -5.48 8.94
N ASP A 161 -0.73 -6.70 9.08
CA ASP A 161 -0.49 -7.81 8.14
C ASP A 161 -1.59 -7.97 7.11
N LEU A 162 -2.79 -7.52 7.46
CA LEU A 162 -3.98 -7.57 6.62
C LEU A 162 -4.69 -6.23 6.68
N VAL A 163 -5.11 -5.75 5.52
CA VAL A 163 -5.99 -4.58 5.39
C VAL A 163 -7.26 -5.03 4.68
N ILE A 164 -8.42 -4.85 5.30
CA ILE A 164 -9.74 -5.09 4.71
C ILE A 164 -10.44 -3.74 4.62
N VAL A 165 -10.64 -3.26 3.41
CA VAL A 165 -11.23 -1.94 3.13
C VAL A 165 -12.15 -2.06 1.93
N ASP A 166 -13.37 -1.56 2.05
CA ASP A 166 -14.18 -1.18 0.90
C ASP A 166 -14.31 0.35 0.81
N LEU A 167 -14.58 0.84 -0.38
CA LEU A 167 -14.73 2.27 -0.64
C LEU A 167 -16.18 2.71 -0.44
N TYR A 168 -16.38 4.00 -0.19
CA TYR A 168 -17.70 4.59 -0.21
C TYR A 168 -18.37 4.37 -1.58
N PRO A 169 -19.72 4.19 -1.62
CA PRO A 169 -20.47 3.91 -2.84
C PRO A 169 -20.62 5.18 -3.70
N PHE A 170 -19.53 5.66 -4.29
CA PHE A 170 -19.50 6.88 -5.10
C PHE A 170 -20.42 6.75 -6.33
N GLU A 171 -20.29 5.68 -7.09
CA GLU A 171 -21.07 5.45 -8.31
C GLU A 171 -22.57 5.30 -8.01
N ASP A 172 -22.93 4.59 -6.94
CA ASP A 172 -24.34 4.47 -6.51
C ASP A 172 -24.92 5.83 -6.10
N THR A 173 -24.09 6.67 -5.44
CA THR A 173 -24.50 8.01 -5.04
C THR A 173 -24.71 8.89 -6.26
N VAL A 174 -23.83 8.82 -7.26
CA VAL A 174 -24.03 9.51 -8.57
C VAL A 174 -25.31 9.03 -9.24
N ALA A 175 -25.50 7.71 -9.33
CA ALA A 175 -26.67 7.10 -9.98
C ALA A 175 -28.00 7.44 -9.28
N SER A 176 -27.98 7.71 -7.98
CA SER A 176 -29.18 8.12 -7.23
C SER A 176 -29.65 9.55 -7.54
N GLY A 177 -28.86 10.34 -8.28
CA GLY A 177 -29.17 11.75 -8.56
C GLY A 177 -28.97 12.66 -7.34
N ALA A 178 -28.11 12.29 -6.41
CA ALA A 178 -27.76 13.08 -5.24
C ALA A 178 -27.16 14.45 -5.62
N SER A 179 -27.15 15.40 -4.69
CA SER A 179 -26.54 16.71 -4.92
C SER A 179 -25.02 16.57 -5.16
N ALA A 180 -24.44 17.51 -5.91
CA ALA A 180 -22.98 17.53 -6.14
C ALA A 180 -22.19 17.57 -4.82
N ALA A 181 -22.71 18.24 -3.80
CA ALA A 181 -22.08 18.28 -2.47
C ALA A 181 -22.08 16.89 -1.81
N ASP A 182 -23.18 16.15 -1.89
CA ASP A 182 -23.29 14.79 -1.34
C ASP A 182 -22.40 13.79 -2.09
N ILE A 183 -22.30 13.94 -3.42
CA ILE A 183 -21.42 13.12 -4.27
C ILE A 183 -19.97 13.36 -3.92
N ILE A 184 -19.54 14.63 -3.79
CA ILE A 184 -18.16 14.99 -3.40
C ILE A 184 -17.84 14.42 -2.02
N GLU A 185 -18.79 14.40 -1.08
CA GLU A 185 -18.59 13.82 0.26
C GLU A 185 -18.37 12.31 0.25
N LYS A 186 -18.71 11.62 -0.85
CA LYS A 186 -18.44 10.18 -1.05
C LYS A 186 -17.09 9.88 -1.69
N ILE A 187 -16.29 10.90 -2.00
CA ILE A 187 -14.90 10.66 -2.46
C ILE A 187 -14.06 10.20 -1.27
N ASP A 188 -13.72 8.93 -1.28
CA ASP A 188 -12.95 8.29 -0.19
C ASP A 188 -11.47 8.65 -0.30
N ILE A 189 -10.93 9.32 0.71
CA ILE A 189 -9.49 9.63 0.81
C ILE A 189 -8.75 8.59 1.63
N GLY A 190 -9.31 8.20 2.76
CA GLY A 190 -8.66 7.28 3.71
C GLY A 190 -8.59 5.85 3.19
N GLY A 191 -9.73 5.31 2.73
CA GLY A 191 -9.83 3.94 2.23
C GLY A 191 -8.96 3.69 1.02
N ILE A 192 -9.03 4.58 0.00
CA ILE A 192 -8.21 4.45 -1.20
C ILE A 192 -6.71 4.50 -0.87
N SER A 193 -6.30 5.35 0.08
CA SER A 193 -4.91 5.44 0.54
C SER A 193 -4.43 4.16 1.21
N LEU A 194 -5.27 3.54 2.07
CA LEU A 194 -4.99 2.25 2.71
C LEU A 194 -4.86 1.12 1.68
N ILE A 195 -5.77 1.07 0.69
CA ILE A 195 -5.74 0.09 -0.40
C ILE A 195 -4.40 0.17 -1.14
N ARG A 196 -4.01 1.36 -1.57
CA ARG A 196 -2.76 1.57 -2.32
C ARG A 196 -1.52 1.28 -1.49
N ALA A 197 -1.50 1.66 -0.21
CA ALA A 197 -0.38 1.40 0.69
C ALA A 197 -0.16 -0.11 0.89
N ALA A 198 -1.23 -0.85 1.20
CA ALA A 198 -1.15 -2.29 1.40
C ALA A 198 -0.80 -3.03 0.10
N ALA A 199 -1.40 -2.67 -1.03
CA ALA A 199 -1.08 -3.23 -2.34
C ALA A 199 0.39 -3.00 -2.72
N LYS A 200 0.95 -1.82 -2.44
CA LYS A 200 2.37 -1.52 -2.66
C LYS A 200 3.28 -2.44 -1.85
N ASN A 201 2.92 -2.74 -0.60
CA ASN A 201 3.71 -3.60 0.28
C ASN A 201 3.23 -5.06 0.29
N PHE A 202 2.74 -5.58 -0.83
CA PHE A 202 2.24 -6.96 -0.95
C PHE A 202 3.27 -8.02 -0.55
N ASN A 203 4.54 -7.70 -0.48
CA ASN A 203 5.57 -8.59 0.04
C ASN A 203 5.30 -9.00 1.49
N ASP A 204 4.69 -8.12 2.27
CA ASP A 204 4.51 -8.28 3.71
C ASP A 204 3.03 -8.23 4.14
N VAL A 205 2.13 -7.65 3.31
CA VAL A 205 0.76 -7.34 3.67
C VAL A 205 -0.23 -7.93 2.66
N VAL A 206 -1.36 -8.44 3.18
CA VAL A 206 -2.53 -8.82 2.38
C VAL A 206 -3.46 -7.61 2.29
N ILE A 207 -4.04 -7.38 1.11
CA ILE A 207 -5.08 -6.37 0.91
C ILE A 207 -6.37 -6.99 0.35
N VAL A 208 -7.46 -6.78 1.03
CA VAL A 208 -8.81 -7.11 0.59
C VAL A 208 -9.54 -5.79 0.31
N SER A 209 -9.78 -5.50 -0.95
CA SER A 209 -10.35 -4.23 -1.40
C SER A 209 -11.79 -4.34 -1.92
N SER A 210 -12.37 -5.51 -1.84
CA SER A 210 -13.72 -5.81 -2.33
C SER A 210 -14.34 -6.98 -1.58
N LYS A 211 -15.66 -7.02 -1.46
CA LYS A 211 -16.42 -8.16 -0.92
C LYS A 211 -16.13 -9.48 -1.66
N SER A 212 -15.84 -9.41 -2.95
CA SER A 212 -15.50 -10.59 -3.76
C SER A 212 -14.23 -11.29 -3.30
N ASP A 213 -13.39 -10.61 -2.54
CA ASP A 213 -12.13 -11.15 -1.99
C ASP A 213 -12.31 -11.85 -0.62
N TYR A 214 -13.49 -11.75 0.02
CA TYR A 214 -13.73 -12.37 1.32
C TYR A 214 -13.66 -13.90 1.26
N ALA A 215 -14.35 -14.52 0.30
CA ALA A 215 -14.34 -15.97 0.15
C ALA A 215 -12.94 -16.52 -0.19
N PRO A 216 -12.19 -15.98 -1.17
CA PRO A 216 -10.81 -16.40 -1.43
C PRO A 216 -9.89 -16.30 -0.21
N LEU A 217 -9.99 -15.22 0.58
CA LEU A 217 -9.18 -15.11 1.78
C LEU A 217 -9.63 -16.08 2.87
N LEU A 218 -10.95 -16.29 3.03
CA LEU A 218 -11.50 -17.26 3.99
C LEU A 218 -10.98 -18.68 3.70
N GLU A 219 -10.98 -19.12 2.44
CA GLU A 219 -10.44 -20.42 2.03
C GLU A 219 -8.96 -20.57 2.41
N ILE A 220 -8.15 -19.53 2.22
CA ILE A 220 -6.74 -19.52 2.62
C ILE A 220 -6.60 -19.65 4.14
N VAL A 221 -7.38 -18.87 4.89
CA VAL A 221 -7.35 -18.87 6.36
C VAL A 221 -7.75 -20.22 6.93
N GLU A 222 -8.81 -20.83 6.43
CA GLU A 222 -9.26 -22.16 6.89
C GLU A 222 -8.26 -23.26 6.52
N ALA A 223 -7.64 -23.18 5.36
CA ALA A 223 -6.72 -24.21 4.89
C ALA A 223 -5.36 -24.17 5.59
N ARG A 224 -4.86 -22.97 5.98
CA ARG A 224 -3.46 -22.81 6.43
C ARG A 224 -3.28 -21.93 7.67
N GLY A 225 -4.32 -21.66 8.43
CA GLY A 225 -4.20 -20.96 9.69
C GLY A 225 -3.77 -19.49 9.57
N ALA A 226 -4.33 -18.76 8.63
CA ALA A 226 -4.03 -17.35 8.32
C ALA A 226 -2.61 -17.12 7.77
N GLU A 227 -2.01 -18.11 7.14
CA GLU A 227 -0.72 -17.99 6.44
C GLU A 227 -0.93 -17.80 4.94
N THR A 228 -0.23 -16.83 4.35
CA THR A 228 -0.35 -16.48 2.93
C THR A 228 0.99 -16.60 2.19
N THR A 229 0.95 -17.06 0.95
CA THR A 229 2.10 -17.08 0.04
C THR A 229 2.30 -15.70 -0.60
N LEU A 230 3.48 -15.46 -1.17
CA LEU A 230 3.77 -14.24 -1.92
C LEU A 230 2.86 -14.08 -3.15
N ASP A 231 2.56 -15.19 -3.87
CA ASP A 231 1.74 -15.12 -5.08
C ASP A 231 0.28 -14.81 -4.77
N GLU A 232 -0.25 -15.30 -3.65
CA GLU A 232 -1.58 -14.92 -3.16
C GLU A 232 -1.64 -13.43 -2.82
N ARG A 233 -0.67 -12.93 -2.06
CA ARG A 233 -0.61 -11.49 -1.73
C ARG A 233 -0.48 -10.63 -2.97
N ARG A 234 0.30 -11.06 -3.97
CA ARG A 234 0.39 -10.39 -5.27
C ARG A 234 -0.94 -10.40 -6.01
N GLY A 235 -1.67 -11.51 -5.99
CA GLY A 235 -3.01 -11.63 -6.57
C GLY A 235 -4.00 -10.63 -5.94
N PHE A 236 -4.04 -10.54 -4.61
CA PHE A 236 -4.84 -9.55 -3.91
C PHE A 236 -4.42 -8.11 -4.26
N ALA A 237 -3.13 -7.82 -4.30
CA ALA A 237 -2.62 -6.49 -4.68
C ALA A 237 -2.99 -6.11 -6.13
N THR A 238 -2.99 -7.06 -7.05
CA THR A 238 -3.42 -6.83 -8.44
C THR A 238 -4.88 -6.40 -8.49
N ARG A 239 -5.77 -7.10 -7.77
CA ARG A 239 -7.20 -6.72 -7.69
C ARG A 239 -7.40 -5.38 -7.00
N ALA A 240 -6.63 -5.11 -5.95
CA ALA A 240 -6.67 -3.83 -5.23
C ALA A 240 -6.30 -2.63 -6.12
N PHE A 241 -5.30 -2.78 -6.99
CA PHE A 241 -4.98 -1.73 -7.96
C PHE A 241 -6.05 -1.60 -9.05
N ALA A 242 -6.73 -2.68 -9.45
CA ALA A 242 -7.88 -2.60 -10.34
C ALA A 242 -9.04 -1.82 -9.69
N THR A 243 -9.36 -2.11 -8.41
CA THR A 243 -10.35 -1.36 -7.62
C THR A 243 -9.99 0.13 -7.55
N SER A 244 -8.73 0.46 -7.23
CA SER A 244 -8.27 1.85 -7.15
C SER A 244 -8.36 2.58 -8.50
N SER A 245 -7.97 1.93 -9.59
CA SER A 245 -8.02 2.50 -10.93
C SER A 245 -9.46 2.77 -11.39
N HIS A 246 -10.37 1.81 -11.15
CA HIS A 246 -11.77 1.96 -11.47
C HIS A 246 -12.41 3.13 -10.71
N TYR A 247 -12.14 3.20 -9.41
CA TYR A 247 -12.67 4.25 -8.54
C TYR A 247 -12.23 5.65 -8.96
N ASP A 248 -10.94 5.85 -9.21
CA ASP A 248 -10.40 7.14 -9.68
C ASP A 248 -10.96 7.51 -11.06
N THR A 249 -11.16 6.53 -11.95
CA THR A 249 -11.77 6.75 -13.27
C THR A 249 -13.22 7.19 -13.14
N ALA A 250 -14.01 6.55 -12.28
CA ALA A 250 -15.40 6.94 -12.06
C ALA A 250 -15.53 8.38 -11.52
N ILE A 251 -14.64 8.77 -10.62
CA ILE A 251 -14.59 10.16 -10.11
C ILE A 251 -14.21 11.14 -11.22
N HIS A 252 -13.17 10.84 -11.99
CA HIS A 252 -12.73 11.67 -13.13
C HIS A 252 -13.88 11.87 -14.12
N ASP A 253 -14.54 10.78 -14.55
CA ASP A 253 -15.63 10.83 -15.51
C ASP A 253 -16.84 11.64 -15.03
N TRP A 254 -17.07 11.64 -13.70
CA TRP A 254 -18.10 12.48 -13.11
C TRP A 254 -17.73 13.97 -13.19
N PHE A 255 -16.48 14.33 -12.86
CA PHE A 255 -16.02 15.73 -12.95
C PHE A 255 -16.00 16.28 -14.38
N GLU A 256 -15.77 15.43 -15.38
CA GLU A 256 -15.84 15.86 -16.79
C GLU A 256 -17.27 16.20 -17.25
N LYS A 257 -18.30 15.65 -16.58
CA LYS A 257 -19.72 15.83 -16.94
C LYS A 257 -20.45 16.83 -16.04
N ALA A 258 -19.87 17.18 -14.91
CA ALA A 258 -20.43 18.11 -13.95
C ALA A 258 -20.11 19.55 -14.31
#